data_65f948e14748474a8f722695e35d58f7
#
_entry.id   65f948e14748474a8f722695e35d58f7
#
_cell.length_a   1.000
_cell.length_b   1.000
_cell.length_c   1.000
_cell.angle_alpha   90.00
_cell.angle_beta   90.00
_cell.angle_gamma   90.00
#
_symmetry.space_group_name_H-M   'P 1'
#
loop_
_entity.id
_entity.type
_entity.pdbx_description
1 polymer ?
#
loop_
_entity_poly.entity_id
_entity_poly.type
_entity_poly.pdbx_seq_one_letter_code
_entity_poly.pdbx_strand_id
1 'polypeptide(L)'
;VADQYKDKNVGTQVQLATKVQKVLDEYILKLKEKKLQLLEVYLLEELQRLLHKENLITKVTIDKESFEITLHDKDENAIPKDLLSKGEQQMFATGVLLALAKTSGKPLPFMIDTPLARLDVSHRDNMIEKFFPYASHQVVIFSTDSEISEKYYQQLLPYLSRSYAMEYLPGKGKTKQHLGYFWNEKGER
;
A
#
# COMPACT_ATOMS: atom_id res chain seq x y z
N VAL A 1 -4.96 19.60 59.38
CA VAL A 1 -5.17 18.14 59.16
C VAL A 1 -5.76 17.88 57.75
N ALA A 2 -6.78 18.63 57.30
CA ALA A 2 -7.42 18.45 55.97
C ALA A 2 -6.47 18.75 54.80
N ASP A 3 -5.58 19.73 54.88
CA ASP A 3 -4.62 20.08 53.82
C ASP A 3 -3.51 19.03 53.67
N GLN A 4 -3.04 18.43 54.75
CA GLN A 4 -2.05 17.35 54.71
C GLN A 4 -2.60 16.05 54.05
N TYR A 5 -3.89 15.79 54.16
CA TYR A 5 -4.54 14.66 53.47
C TYR A 5 -4.72 14.94 51.96
N LYS A 6 -4.98 16.17 51.54
CA LYS A 6 -5.02 16.56 50.13
C LYS A 6 -3.66 16.43 49.46
N ASP A 7 -2.59 16.92 50.08
CA ASP A 7 -1.23 16.84 49.52
C ASP A 7 -0.73 15.40 49.39
N LYS A 8 -1.04 14.52 50.33
CA LYS A 8 -0.70 13.11 50.25
C LYS A 8 -1.42 12.39 49.10
N ASN A 9 -2.71 12.70 48.87
CA ASN A 9 -3.47 12.14 47.78
C ASN A 9 -2.98 12.62 46.42
N VAL A 10 -2.62 13.90 46.27
CA VAL A 10 -2.06 14.48 45.05
C VAL A 10 -0.69 13.83 44.74
N GLY A 11 0.18 13.66 45.74
CA GLY A 11 1.48 12.99 45.55
C GLY A 11 1.34 11.53 45.07
N THR A 12 0.35 10.79 45.63
CA THR A 12 0.08 9.40 45.20
C THR A 12 -0.51 9.35 43.79
N GLN A 13 -1.37 10.26 43.42
CA GLN A 13 -1.94 10.36 42.07
C GLN A 13 -0.86 10.68 41.00
N VAL A 14 0.05 11.63 41.33
CA VAL A 14 1.18 11.95 40.43
C VAL A 14 2.09 10.76 40.23
N GLN A 15 2.44 10.05 41.31
CA GLN A 15 3.28 8.83 41.19
C GLN A 15 2.59 7.72 40.36
N LEU A 16 1.29 7.55 40.51
CA LEU A 16 0.54 6.58 39.72
C LEU A 16 0.49 7.00 38.24
N ALA A 17 0.23 8.27 37.95
CA ALA A 17 0.23 8.82 36.60
C ALA A 17 1.60 8.61 35.91
N THR A 18 2.70 8.91 36.61
CA THR A 18 4.06 8.68 36.10
C THR A 18 4.35 7.22 35.79
N LYS A 19 3.89 6.30 36.65
CA LYS A 19 4.04 4.85 36.40
C LYS A 19 3.22 4.41 35.19
N VAL A 20 1.98 4.86 35.06
CA VAL A 20 1.12 4.57 33.90
C VAL A 20 1.76 5.09 32.63
N GLN A 21 2.25 6.33 32.64
CA GLN A 21 2.93 6.91 31.47
C GLN A 21 4.13 6.09 31.04
N LYS A 22 4.99 5.67 31.99
CA LYS A 22 6.16 4.82 31.69
C LYS A 22 5.74 3.50 31.04
N VAL A 23 4.71 2.85 31.54
CA VAL A 23 4.20 1.59 30.96
C VAL A 23 3.64 1.81 29.55
N LEU A 24 2.94 2.92 29.32
CA LEU A 24 2.43 3.26 28.01
C LEU A 24 3.57 3.55 27.01
N ASP A 25 4.59 4.26 27.42
CA ASP A 25 5.78 4.54 26.58
C ASP A 25 6.49 3.23 26.20
N GLU A 26 6.71 2.32 27.15
CA GLU A 26 7.27 0.99 26.88
C GLU A 26 6.39 0.17 25.95
N TYR A 27 5.08 0.22 26.14
CA TYR A 27 4.12 -0.44 25.25
C TYR A 27 4.17 0.08 23.83
N ILE A 28 4.19 1.42 23.66
CA ILE A 28 4.28 2.07 22.35
C ILE A 28 5.57 1.66 21.63
N LEU A 29 6.71 1.64 22.33
CA LEU A 29 7.99 1.19 21.76
C LEU A 29 7.92 -0.24 21.27
N LYS A 30 7.44 -1.17 22.09
CA LYS A 30 7.28 -2.58 21.71
C LYS A 30 6.29 -2.77 20.55
N LEU A 31 5.20 -2.00 20.55
CA LEU A 31 4.23 -2.03 19.46
C LEU A 31 4.84 -1.53 18.15
N LYS A 32 5.60 -0.43 18.19
CA LYS A 32 6.35 0.12 17.05
C LYS A 32 7.31 -0.92 16.46
N GLU A 33 8.14 -1.55 17.31
CA GLU A 33 9.07 -2.58 16.87
C GLU A 33 8.37 -3.76 16.20
N LYS A 34 7.30 -4.28 16.82
CA LYS A 34 6.51 -5.36 16.26
C LYS A 34 5.88 -4.99 14.91
N LYS A 35 5.38 -3.75 14.78
CA LYS A 35 4.78 -3.27 13.52
C LYS A 35 5.82 -3.10 12.42
N LEU A 36 7.04 -2.64 12.75
CA LEU A 36 8.14 -2.54 11.78
C LEU A 36 8.56 -3.92 11.29
N GLN A 37 8.72 -4.90 12.16
CA GLN A 37 9.02 -6.28 11.77
C GLN A 37 7.95 -6.87 10.84
N LEU A 38 6.67 -6.65 11.14
CA LEU A 38 5.58 -7.07 10.25
C LEU A 38 5.62 -6.36 8.91
N LEU A 39 5.96 -5.08 8.90
CA LEU A 39 6.08 -4.30 7.67
C LEU A 39 7.23 -4.82 6.79
N GLU A 40 8.38 -5.15 7.38
CA GLU A 40 9.51 -5.78 6.66
C GLU A 40 9.10 -7.08 5.98
N VAL A 41 8.40 -7.95 6.71
CA VAL A 41 7.92 -9.24 6.18
C VAL A 41 6.93 -9.02 5.05
N TYR A 42 5.89 -8.23 5.27
CA TYR A 42 4.87 -7.99 4.25
C TYR A 42 5.45 -7.27 3.01
N LEU A 43 6.36 -6.33 3.22
CA LEU A 43 7.00 -5.64 2.10
C LEU A 43 7.84 -6.61 1.26
N LEU A 44 8.61 -7.48 1.89
CA LEU A 44 9.37 -8.51 1.19
C LEU A 44 8.45 -9.42 0.37
N GLU A 45 7.37 -9.93 0.96
CA GLU A 45 6.38 -10.76 0.27
C GLU A 45 5.78 -10.06 -0.95
N GLU A 46 5.39 -8.78 -0.81
CA GLU A 46 4.82 -8.03 -1.91
C GLU A 46 5.82 -7.74 -3.02
N LEU A 47 7.07 -7.42 -2.69
CA LEU A 47 8.10 -7.18 -3.67
C LEU A 47 8.47 -8.45 -4.44
N GLN A 48 8.57 -9.59 -3.77
CA GLN A 48 8.81 -10.89 -4.43
C GLN A 48 7.67 -11.28 -5.36
N ARG A 49 6.43 -10.94 -5.00
CA ARG A 49 5.25 -11.18 -5.84
C ARG A 49 5.18 -10.27 -7.06
N LEU A 50 5.56 -9.00 -6.90
CA LEU A 50 5.45 -7.97 -7.94
C LEU A 50 6.64 -7.97 -8.90
N LEU A 51 7.86 -8.18 -8.38
CA LEU A 51 9.08 -8.17 -9.15
C LEU A 51 9.38 -9.57 -9.68
N HIS A 52 9.56 -9.71 -10.98
CA HIS A 52 9.87 -11.00 -11.63
C HIS A 52 11.23 -11.62 -11.27
N LYS A 53 12.05 -10.88 -10.55
CA LYS A 53 13.39 -11.30 -10.14
C LYS A 53 13.32 -11.89 -8.74
N GLU A 54 12.87 -13.15 -8.62
CA GLU A 54 12.71 -13.85 -7.33
C GLU A 54 13.96 -13.84 -6.45
N ASN A 55 15.16 -13.64 -7.03
CA ASN A 55 16.42 -13.60 -6.31
C ASN A 55 17.03 -12.20 -6.17
N LEU A 56 16.35 -11.16 -6.64
CA LEU A 56 16.90 -9.81 -6.58
C LEU A 56 16.83 -9.26 -5.15
N ILE A 57 15.70 -9.45 -4.47
CA ILE A 57 15.46 -8.94 -3.13
C ILE A 57 15.15 -10.13 -2.22
N THR A 58 16.05 -10.39 -1.28
CA THR A 58 15.94 -11.50 -0.33
C THR A 58 15.62 -11.03 1.08
N LYS A 59 15.88 -9.75 1.37
CA LYS A 59 15.64 -9.17 2.69
C LYS A 59 15.29 -7.69 2.57
N VAL A 60 14.41 -7.25 3.44
CA VAL A 60 14.07 -5.84 3.64
C VAL A 60 14.36 -5.48 5.08
N THR A 61 14.98 -4.35 5.30
CA THR A 61 15.19 -3.79 6.64
C THR A 61 14.66 -2.37 6.70
N ILE A 62 14.10 -1.99 7.84
CA ILE A 62 13.55 -0.66 8.08
C ILE A 62 14.21 -0.09 9.32
N ASP A 63 14.89 1.03 9.17
CA ASP A 63 15.49 1.72 10.31
C ASP A 63 14.41 2.21 11.28
N LYS A 64 14.65 2.01 12.58
CA LYS A 64 13.65 2.28 13.63
C LYS A 64 13.43 3.76 13.91
N GLU A 65 14.38 4.60 13.54
CA GLU A 65 14.34 6.03 13.81
C GLU A 65 13.99 6.84 12.57
N SER A 66 14.73 6.62 11.47
CA SER A 66 14.53 7.32 10.21
C SER A 66 13.42 6.73 9.34
N PHE A 67 13.00 5.47 9.61
CA PHE A 67 12.08 4.68 8.77
C PHE A 67 12.61 4.45 7.34
N GLU A 68 13.91 4.59 7.15
CA GLU A 68 14.52 4.31 5.87
C GLU A 68 14.44 2.82 5.55
N ILE A 69 13.93 2.50 4.35
CA ILE A 69 13.81 1.13 3.85
C ILE A 69 15.06 0.80 3.07
N THR A 70 15.74 -0.27 3.43
CA THR A 70 16.89 -0.83 2.69
C THR A 70 16.53 -2.20 2.15
N LEU A 71 16.81 -2.40 0.85
CA LEU A 71 16.62 -3.67 0.16
C LEU A 71 17.97 -4.40 0.13
N HIS A 72 17.97 -5.72 0.27
CA HIS A 72 19.19 -6.53 0.26
C HIS A 72 19.07 -7.66 -0.75
N ASP A 73 20.19 -7.96 -1.40
CA ASP A 73 20.34 -9.11 -2.28
C ASP A 73 20.63 -10.41 -1.49
N LYS A 74 20.86 -11.51 -2.20
CA LYS A 74 21.20 -12.81 -1.62
C LYS A 74 22.53 -12.82 -0.83
N ASP A 75 23.43 -11.92 -1.14
CA ASP A 75 24.74 -11.80 -0.51
C ASP A 75 24.72 -10.74 0.63
N GLU A 76 23.50 -10.34 1.06
CA GLU A 76 23.22 -9.30 2.07
C GLU A 76 23.72 -7.89 1.73
N ASN A 77 24.10 -7.63 0.46
CA ASN A 77 24.49 -6.29 0.05
C ASN A 77 23.25 -5.40 -0.12
N ALA A 78 23.36 -4.14 0.28
CA ALA A 78 22.30 -3.16 0.08
C ALA A 78 22.12 -2.86 -1.42
N ILE A 79 20.90 -2.93 -1.90
CA ILE A 79 20.53 -2.56 -3.27
C ILE A 79 20.15 -1.08 -3.27
N PRO A 80 20.92 -0.22 -3.95
CA PRO A 80 20.54 1.18 -4.11
C PRO A 80 19.22 1.32 -4.88
N LYS A 81 18.27 2.07 -4.34
CA LYS A 81 16.96 2.29 -4.97
C LYS A 81 17.06 2.95 -6.35
N ASP A 82 18.14 3.70 -6.59
CA ASP A 82 18.42 4.37 -7.86
C ASP A 82 18.77 3.38 -8.98
N LEU A 83 19.15 2.15 -8.65
CA LEU A 83 19.37 1.07 -9.62
C LEU A 83 18.07 0.41 -10.10
N LEU A 84 16.96 0.68 -9.43
CA LEU A 84 15.66 0.20 -9.87
C LEU A 84 15.20 0.96 -11.10
N SER A 85 14.72 0.27 -12.12
CA SER A 85 14.04 0.87 -13.27
C SER A 85 12.80 1.66 -12.83
N LYS A 86 12.28 2.53 -13.67
CA LYS A 86 11.08 3.32 -13.34
C LYS A 86 9.85 2.46 -13.05
N GLY A 87 9.70 1.33 -13.74
CA GLY A 87 8.65 0.34 -13.45
C GLY A 87 8.87 -0.33 -12.09
N GLU A 88 10.09 -0.76 -11.79
CA GLU A 88 10.43 -1.36 -10.49
C GLU A 88 10.26 -0.36 -9.34
N GLN A 89 10.60 0.92 -9.53
CA GLN A 89 10.34 1.98 -8.56
C GLN A 89 8.84 2.15 -8.28
N GLN A 90 8.01 2.10 -9.31
CA GLN A 90 6.55 2.16 -9.17
C GLN A 90 6.02 0.94 -8.41
N MET A 91 6.49 -0.26 -8.73
CA MET A 91 6.11 -1.49 -8.02
C MET A 91 6.58 -1.50 -6.58
N PHE A 92 7.79 -0.99 -6.31
CA PHE A 92 8.29 -0.80 -4.95
C PHE A 92 7.35 0.11 -4.15
N ALA A 93 6.99 1.28 -4.68
CA ALA A 93 6.07 2.21 -4.02
C ALA A 93 4.69 1.56 -3.77
N THR A 94 4.17 0.81 -4.75
CA THR A 94 2.90 0.07 -4.62
C THR A 94 3.00 -1.02 -3.55
N GLY A 95 4.11 -1.76 -3.52
CA GLY A 95 4.40 -2.77 -2.49
C GLY A 95 4.46 -2.19 -1.08
N VAL A 96 5.10 -1.02 -0.92
CA VAL A 96 5.15 -0.30 0.37
C VAL A 96 3.74 0.06 0.86
N LEU A 97 2.90 0.63 -0.02
CA LEU A 97 1.53 1.00 0.35
C LEU A 97 0.71 -0.22 0.77
N LEU A 98 0.84 -1.34 0.05
CA LEU A 98 0.13 -2.57 0.38
C LEU A 98 0.63 -3.20 1.68
N ALA A 99 1.94 -3.23 1.89
CA ALA A 99 2.54 -3.72 3.13
C ALA A 99 2.11 -2.88 4.34
N LEU A 100 2.01 -1.56 4.19
CA LEU A 100 1.45 -0.67 5.21
C LEU A 100 -0.01 -0.97 5.51
N ALA A 101 -0.84 -1.17 4.47
CA ALA A 101 -2.25 -1.54 4.63
C ALA A 101 -2.39 -2.86 5.40
N LYS A 102 -1.62 -3.90 5.05
CA LYS A 102 -1.58 -5.18 5.75
C LYS A 102 -1.10 -5.04 7.20
N THR A 103 -0.05 -4.26 7.42
CA THR A 103 0.51 -4.01 8.76
C THR A 103 -0.48 -3.29 9.67
N SER A 104 -1.38 -2.47 9.12
CA SER A 104 -2.42 -1.81 9.90
C SER A 104 -3.38 -2.81 10.55
N GLY A 105 -3.59 -3.96 9.92
CA GLY A 105 -4.56 -4.99 10.32
C GLY A 105 -6.02 -4.57 10.11
N LYS A 106 -6.26 -3.48 9.36
CA LYS A 106 -7.61 -3.00 9.02
C LYS A 106 -7.93 -3.31 7.56
N PRO A 107 -9.18 -3.65 7.24
CA PRO A 107 -9.62 -3.84 5.86
C PRO A 107 -9.73 -2.47 5.17
N LEU A 108 -8.61 -1.98 4.63
CA LEU A 108 -8.57 -0.70 3.93
C LEU A 108 -8.83 -0.93 2.43
N PRO A 109 -9.66 -0.11 1.77
CA PRO A 109 -9.78 -0.13 0.33
C PRO A 109 -8.47 0.35 -0.29
N PHE A 110 -8.11 -0.21 -1.46
CA PHE A 110 -6.93 0.16 -2.20
C PHE A 110 -7.33 0.94 -3.44
N MET A 111 -6.92 2.20 -3.52
CA MET A 111 -7.19 3.07 -4.66
C MET A 111 -5.88 3.42 -5.35
N ILE A 112 -5.82 3.22 -6.65
CA ILE A 112 -4.60 3.45 -7.42
C ILE A 112 -4.92 4.17 -8.73
N ASP A 113 -4.17 5.21 -9.01
CA ASP A 113 -4.30 6.00 -10.23
C ASP A 113 -3.18 5.66 -11.21
N THR A 114 -3.56 5.42 -12.46
CA THR A 114 -2.65 5.10 -13.58
C THR A 114 -1.59 4.03 -13.25
N PRO A 115 -2.01 2.85 -12.73
CA PRO A 115 -1.07 1.87 -12.17
C PRO A 115 -0.17 1.19 -13.20
N LEU A 116 -0.56 1.19 -14.49
CA LEU A 116 0.14 0.45 -15.55
C LEU A 116 0.95 1.33 -16.49
N ALA A 117 0.91 2.65 -16.35
CA ALA A 117 1.43 3.61 -17.32
C ALA A 117 2.94 3.46 -17.61
N ARG A 118 3.75 3.07 -16.62
CA ARG A 118 5.22 3.00 -16.72
C ARG A 118 5.76 1.58 -16.70
N LEU A 119 4.88 0.59 -16.80
CA LEU A 119 5.22 -0.81 -16.72
C LEU A 119 5.38 -1.40 -18.12
N ASP A 120 6.37 -2.27 -18.28
CA ASP A 120 6.46 -3.17 -19.44
C ASP A 120 5.37 -4.25 -19.40
N VAL A 121 5.27 -5.03 -20.47
CA VAL A 121 4.22 -6.06 -20.61
C VAL A 121 4.25 -7.06 -19.46
N SER A 122 5.45 -7.52 -19.09
CA SER A 122 5.65 -8.53 -18.05
C SER A 122 5.17 -8.04 -16.67
N HIS A 123 5.50 -6.81 -16.33
CA HIS A 123 5.06 -6.19 -15.09
C HIS A 123 3.56 -5.85 -15.09
N ARG A 124 2.98 -5.48 -16.26
CA ARG A 124 1.53 -5.31 -16.41
C ARG A 124 0.78 -6.62 -16.18
N ASP A 125 1.24 -7.72 -16.80
CA ASP A 125 0.65 -9.04 -16.60
C ASP A 125 0.66 -9.44 -15.12
N ASN A 126 1.75 -9.19 -14.39
CA ASN A 126 1.81 -9.43 -12.94
C ASN A 126 0.81 -8.58 -12.14
N MET A 127 0.69 -7.29 -12.48
CA MET A 127 -0.29 -6.42 -11.80
C MET A 127 -1.72 -6.91 -12.01
N ILE A 128 -2.05 -7.32 -13.24
CA ILE A 128 -3.39 -7.80 -13.59
C ILE A 128 -3.69 -9.16 -12.94
N GLU A 129 -2.76 -10.11 -13.01
CA GLU A 129 -3.03 -11.50 -12.62
C GLU A 129 -2.76 -11.76 -11.13
N LYS A 130 -1.72 -11.15 -10.58
CA LYS A 130 -1.22 -11.48 -9.23
C LYS A 130 -1.44 -10.38 -8.19
N PHE A 131 -1.70 -9.15 -8.63
CA PHE A 131 -1.81 -8.04 -7.69
C PHE A 131 -3.26 -7.59 -7.48
N PHE A 132 -3.92 -7.04 -8.50
CA PHE A 132 -5.24 -6.44 -8.32
C PHE A 132 -6.29 -7.38 -7.72
N PRO A 133 -6.37 -8.67 -8.10
CA PRO A 133 -7.35 -9.58 -7.52
C PRO A 133 -7.17 -9.84 -6.03
N TYR A 134 -5.97 -9.60 -5.49
CA TYR A 134 -5.60 -9.98 -4.12
C TYR A 134 -5.10 -8.84 -3.25
N ALA A 135 -5.02 -7.62 -3.79
CA ALA A 135 -4.46 -6.46 -3.08
C ALA A 135 -5.30 -6.06 -1.85
N SER A 136 -6.62 -6.11 -1.96
CA SER A 136 -7.56 -5.76 -0.88
C SER A 136 -8.95 -6.35 -1.15
N HIS A 137 -9.82 -6.30 -0.12
CA HIS A 137 -11.24 -6.63 -0.26
C HIS A 137 -11.98 -5.69 -1.24
N GLN A 138 -11.47 -4.49 -1.46
CA GLN A 138 -11.96 -3.53 -2.44
C GLN A 138 -10.78 -2.83 -3.11
N VAL A 139 -10.69 -2.95 -4.44
CA VAL A 139 -9.69 -2.28 -5.26
C VAL A 139 -10.40 -1.36 -6.24
N VAL A 140 -9.97 -0.10 -6.29
CA VAL A 140 -10.46 0.91 -7.24
C VAL A 140 -9.30 1.33 -8.11
N ILE A 141 -9.42 1.11 -9.40
CA ILE A 141 -8.38 1.43 -10.40
C ILE A 141 -8.89 2.60 -11.25
N PHE A 142 -8.15 3.70 -11.22
CA PHE A 142 -8.33 4.79 -12.18
C PHE A 142 -7.34 4.57 -13.32
N SER A 143 -7.84 4.31 -14.52
CA SER A 143 -7.00 4.01 -15.68
C SER A 143 -7.39 4.88 -16.87
N THR A 144 -6.43 5.07 -17.76
CA THR A 144 -6.70 5.63 -19.08
C THR A 144 -7.18 4.54 -20.05
N ASP A 145 -7.71 4.94 -21.20
CA ASP A 145 -8.14 4.06 -22.29
C ASP A 145 -7.00 3.17 -22.84
N SER A 146 -5.76 3.64 -22.72
CA SER A 146 -4.56 2.96 -23.24
C SER A 146 -3.90 2.01 -22.22
N GLU A 147 -4.19 2.14 -20.92
CA GLU A 147 -3.57 1.31 -19.89
C GLU A 147 -4.17 -0.07 -19.79
N ILE A 148 -5.50 -0.16 -19.72
CA ILE A 148 -6.21 -1.44 -19.66
C ILE A 148 -6.76 -1.73 -21.05
N SER A 149 -6.02 -2.54 -21.80
CA SER A 149 -6.45 -3.06 -23.09
C SER A 149 -7.64 -4.02 -22.93
N GLU A 150 -8.32 -4.33 -24.04
CA GLU A 150 -9.41 -5.32 -24.03
C GLU A 150 -8.96 -6.67 -23.44
N LYS A 151 -7.72 -7.13 -23.77
CA LYS A 151 -7.10 -8.33 -23.18
C LYS A 151 -7.08 -8.26 -21.66
N TYR A 152 -6.58 -7.17 -21.09
CA TYR A 152 -6.48 -7.00 -19.63
C TYR A 152 -7.84 -6.84 -18.97
N TYR A 153 -8.77 -6.19 -19.63
CA TYR A 153 -10.13 -6.08 -19.14
C TYR A 153 -10.80 -7.46 -19.04
N GLN A 154 -10.65 -8.31 -20.06
CA GLN A 154 -11.17 -9.69 -20.04
C GLN A 154 -10.56 -10.52 -18.90
N GLN A 155 -9.27 -10.36 -18.63
CA GLN A 155 -8.61 -11.03 -17.51
C GLN A 155 -9.11 -10.55 -16.14
N LEU A 156 -9.51 -9.29 -16.03
CA LEU A 156 -10.07 -8.71 -14.79
C LEU A 156 -11.55 -9.03 -14.59
N LEU A 157 -12.32 -9.38 -15.63
CA LEU A 157 -13.75 -9.62 -15.55
C LEU A 157 -14.20 -10.51 -14.39
N PRO A 158 -13.51 -11.64 -14.06
CA PRO A 158 -13.91 -12.50 -12.95
C PRO A 158 -13.88 -11.81 -11.58
N TYR A 159 -13.10 -10.72 -11.46
CA TYR A 159 -12.87 -9.96 -10.23
C TYR A 159 -13.57 -8.60 -10.27
N LEU A 160 -14.12 -8.21 -11.41
CA LEU A 160 -14.67 -6.88 -11.65
C LEU A 160 -16.12 -6.80 -11.15
N SER A 161 -16.36 -5.98 -10.15
CA SER A 161 -17.72 -5.69 -9.69
C SER A 161 -18.43 -4.69 -10.60
N ARG A 162 -17.76 -3.62 -10.98
CA ARG A 162 -18.29 -2.55 -11.84
C ARG A 162 -17.17 -1.84 -12.57
N SER A 163 -17.48 -1.35 -13.78
CA SER A 163 -16.62 -0.44 -14.53
C SER A 163 -17.40 0.80 -14.98
N TYR A 164 -16.70 1.91 -15.06
CA TYR A 164 -17.27 3.20 -15.44
C TYR A 164 -16.31 3.94 -16.37
N ALA A 165 -16.83 4.44 -17.47
CA ALA A 165 -16.10 5.40 -18.31
C ALA A 165 -16.48 6.83 -17.88
N MET A 166 -15.47 7.71 -17.80
CA MET A 166 -15.62 9.11 -17.42
C MET A 166 -15.35 9.99 -18.65
N GLU A 167 -16.38 10.71 -19.12
CA GLU A 167 -16.28 11.60 -20.26
C GLU A 167 -16.34 13.06 -19.81
N TYR A 168 -15.30 13.84 -20.14
CA TYR A 168 -15.31 15.28 -19.90
C TYR A 168 -16.02 16.00 -21.05
N LEU A 169 -17.01 16.83 -20.72
CA LEU A 169 -17.80 17.62 -21.64
C LEU A 169 -17.29 19.09 -21.64
N PRO A 170 -16.40 19.48 -22.57
CA PRO A 170 -15.73 20.79 -22.54
C PRO A 170 -16.71 21.97 -22.56
N GLY A 171 -17.79 21.87 -23.36
CA GLY A 171 -18.79 22.93 -23.49
C GLY A 171 -19.66 23.16 -22.25
N LYS A 172 -19.64 22.23 -21.28
CA LYS A 172 -20.46 22.29 -20.05
C LYS A 172 -19.63 22.34 -18.79
N GLY A 173 -18.29 22.18 -18.87
CA GLY A 173 -17.40 22.12 -17.72
C GLY A 173 -17.74 21.01 -16.72
N LYS A 174 -18.30 19.90 -17.20
CA LYS A 174 -18.79 18.79 -16.38
C LYS A 174 -18.24 17.46 -16.89
N THR A 175 -18.09 16.50 -15.99
CA THR A 175 -17.77 15.11 -16.32
C THR A 175 -19.06 14.28 -16.25
N LYS A 176 -19.30 13.47 -17.28
CA LYS A 176 -20.39 12.50 -17.33
C LYS A 176 -19.83 11.11 -17.10
N GLN A 177 -20.55 10.30 -16.35
CA GLN A 177 -20.23 8.92 -16.06
C GLN A 177 -21.12 8.01 -16.91
N HIS A 178 -20.51 6.97 -17.50
CA HIS A 178 -21.18 5.92 -18.22
C HIS A 178 -20.83 4.57 -17.57
N LEU A 179 -21.79 3.66 -17.53
CA LEU A 179 -21.55 2.28 -17.10
C LEU A 179 -20.82 1.54 -18.23
N GLY A 180 -19.80 0.80 -17.92
CA GLY A 180 -18.96 0.08 -18.87
C GLY A 180 -17.57 0.68 -19.02
N TYR A 181 -16.83 0.22 -20.04
CA TYR A 181 -15.47 0.66 -20.33
C TYR A 181 -15.41 1.28 -21.74
N PHE A 182 -14.33 1.98 -22.09
CA PHE A 182 -14.20 2.82 -23.28
C PHE A 182 -14.59 2.16 -24.61
N TRP A 183 -14.43 0.85 -24.77
CA TRP A 183 -14.82 0.14 -25.99
C TRP A 183 -16.26 -0.39 -25.99
N ASN A 184 -16.93 -0.45 -24.85
CA ASN A 184 -18.34 -0.89 -24.78
C ASN A 184 -19.30 0.17 -25.36
N GLU A 185 -18.86 1.42 -25.50
CA GLU A 185 -19.69 2.50 -26.08
C GLU A 185 -19.91 2.39 -27.60
N LYS A 186 -19.16 1.51 -28.31
CA LYS A 186 -19.27 1.37 -29.77
C LYS A 186 -20.28 0.29 -30.22
N GLY A 187 -20.93 -0.42 -29.31
CA GLY A 187 -21.71 -1.62 -29.64
C GLY A 187 -23.20 -1.64 -29.35
N GLU A 188 -23.72 -0.74 -28.51
CA GLU A 188 -25.15 -0.70 -28.21
C GLU A 188 -25.71 0.73 -28.26
N ARG A 189 -26.20 1.10 -29.43
CA ARG A 189 -27.27 2.10 -29.63
C ARG A 189 -28.53 1.38 -30.04
#